data_b67c4cbc661e18072dbd80678ce48727
#
_entry.id   b67c4cbc661e18072dbd80678ce48727
#
_cell.length_a   1.000
_cell.length_b   1.000
_cell.length_c   1.000
_cell.angle_alpha   90.00
_cell.angle_beta   90.00
_cell.angle_gamma   90.00
#
_symmetry.space_group_name_H-M   'P 1'
#
loop_
_entity.id
_entity.type
_entity.pdbx_description
1 polymer ?
#
loop_
_entity_poly.entity_id
_entity_poly.type
_entity_poly.pdbx_seq_one_letter_code
_entity_poly.pdbx_strand_id
1 'polypeptide(L)'
;PSTAELTQYLKDGVIDVTNKSIAMNPSNIKLFTRVSAERSSNGLDINGAKIVSVVREAGIDNDWRNCKEVSPHLQSRVTDIGSLHFASKFNPVYSILDNGQISVYPEPGADTNTFKVYYVNNVPEDKGGDALLHSHSDIKYFDDSKVYLVAIYAAIKSLENHLGSLNAAPKVGGASEELTDTMTATTSDTYGTDAEFRDFSGWFTTAGEFIEDEEDEELAMLQINKINSYVQAYQAQNQANVSAHSHLQLRHAILSRQYDSAFGKPKE
;
A
#
# COMPACT_ATOMS: atom_id res chain seq x y z
N PRO A 1 4.79 2.75 9.85
CA PRO A 1 4.28 3.68 8.86
C PRO A 1 3.46 4.80 9.52
N SER A 2 3.43 5.97 8.89
CA SER A 2 2.55 7.07 9.25
C SER A 2 1.08 6.74 8.91
N THR A 3 0.14 7.51 9.46
CA THR A 3 -1.29 7.36 9.12
C THR A 3 -1.58 7.61 7.63
N ALA A 4 -0.80 8.50 7.00
CA ALA A 4 -0.90 8.78 5.57
C ALA A 4 -0.44 7.58 4.72
N GLU A 5 0.70 6.98 5.07
CA GLU A 5 1.19 5.76 4.39
C GLU A 5 0.22 4.59 4.57
N LEU A 6 -0.31 4.39 5.78
CA LEU A 6 -1.28 3.34 6.04
C LEU A 6 -2.55 3.53 5.20
N THR A 7 -3.05 4.78 5.10
CA THR A 7 -4.17 5.14 4.23
C THR A 7 -3.88 4.79 2.76
N GLN A 8 -2.67 5.09 2.29
CA GLN A 8 -2.28 4.76 0.91
C GLN A 8 -2.20 3.25 0.70
N TYR A 9 -1.62 2.49 1.64
CA TYR A 9 -1.56 1.02 1.55
C TYR A 9 -2.94 0.38 1.52
N LEU A 10 -3.91 0.93 2.25
CA LEU A 10 -5.29 0.45 2.20
C LEU A 10 -5.94 0.74 0.83
N LYS A 11 -5.75 1.93 0.27
CA LYS A 11 -6.25 2.27 -1.07
C LYS A 11 -5.66 1.35 -2.15
N ASP A 12 -4.36 1.16 -2.11
CA ASP A 12 -3.66 0.26 -3.04
C ASP A 12 -4.14 -1.18 -2.88
N GLY A 13 -4.37 -1.62 -1.64
CA GLY A 13 -4.93 -2.93 -1.32
C GLY A 13 -6.33 -3.14 -1.89
N VAL A 14 -7.21 -2.15 -1.84
CA VAL A 14 -8.55 -2.22 -2.47
C VAL A 14 -8.42 -2.44 -3.97
N ILE A 15 -7.53 -1.69 -4.63
CA ILE A 15 -7.32 -1.80 -6.08
C ILE A 15 -6.71 -3.17 -6.44
N ASP A 16 -5.71 -3.63 -5.69
CA ASP A 16 -5.05 -4.92 -5.96
C ASP A 16 -6.00 -6.10 -5.76
N VAL A 17 -6.76 -6.13 -4.65
CA VAL A 17 -7.77 -7.17 -4.37
C VAL A 17 -8.87 -7.18 -5.42
N THR A 18 -9.33 -6.00 -5.86
CA THR A 18 -10.33 -5.86 -6.93
C THR A 18 -9.81 -6.47 -8.23
N ASN A 19 -8.63 -6.07 -8.66
CA ASN A 19 -8.03 -6.56 -9.91
C ASN A 19 -7.79 -8.07 -9.89
N LYS A 20 -7.22 -8.61 -8.81
CA LYS A 20 -6.99 -10.04 -8.63
C LYS A 20 -8.31 -10.83 -8.59
N SER A 21 -9.32 -10.31 -7.90
CA SER A 21 -10.64 -10.97 -7.81
C SER A 21 -11.33 -11.07 -9.17
N ILE A 22 -11.24 -10.03 -9.99
CA ILE A 22 -11.79 -10.01 -11.35
C ILE A 22 -10.98 -10.91 -12.28
N ALA A 23 -9.64 -10.95 -12.12
CA ALA A 23 -8.77 -11.82 -12.91
C ALA A 23 -9.05 -13.30 -12.65
N MET A 24 -9.30 -13.68 -11.39
CA MET A 24 -9.67 -15.04 -11.03
C MET A 24 -11.04 -15.47 -11.56
N ASN A 25 -12.02 -14.61 -11.41
CA ASN A 25 -13.38 -14.86 -11.89
C ASN A 25 -13.98 -13.57 -12.46
N PRO A 26 -14.04 -13.45 -13.79
CA PRO A 26 -14.61 -12.27 -14.45
C PRO A 26 -16.06 -11.96 -14.03
N SER A 27 -16.82 -12.95 -13.58
CA SER A 27 -18.18 -12.74 -13.08
C SER A 27 -18.26 -11.89 -11.82
N ASN A 28 -17.15 -11.79 -11.08
CA ASN A 28 -17.07 -10.96 -9.88
C ASN A 28 -17.05 -9.45 -10.19
N ILE A 29 -16.86 -9.07 -11.45
CA ILE A 29 -16.78 -7.65 -11.86
C ILE A 29 -17.95 -6.84 -11.33
N LYS A 30 -19.16 -7.44 -11.28
CA LYS A 30 -20.38 -6.80 -10.79
C LYS A 30 -20.33 -6.36 -9.32
N LEU A 31 -19.50 -7.01 -8.49
CA LEU A 31 -19.33 -6.69 -7.08
C LEU A 31 -18.50 -5.43 -6.86
N PHE A 32 -17.70 -5.06 -7.87
CA PHE A 32 -16.78 -3.93 -7.84
C PHE A 32 -17.20 -2.82 -8.81
N THR A 33 -18.41 -2.93 -9.38
CA THR A 33 -18.90 -1.99 -10.39
C THR A 33 -19.56 -0.79 -9.75
N ARG A 34 -19.19 0.37 -10.25
CA ARG A 34 -19.77 1.67 -9.95
C ARG A 34 -20.47 2.20 -11.19
N VAL A 35 -21.52 3.01 -11.01
CA VAL A 35 -22.20 3.74 -12.08
C VAL A 35 -21.88 5.24 -11.94
N SER A 36 -21.59 5.90 -13.07
CA SER A 36 -21.46 7.36 -13.10
C SER A 36 -22.81 8.05 -12.86
N ALA A 37 -22.78 9.32 -12.47
CA ALA A 37 -23.95 10.16 -12.63
C ALA A 37 -24.35 10.23 -14.12
N GLU A 38 -25.61 10.59 -14.38
CA GLU A 38 -26.09 10.89 -15.72
C GLU A 38 -25.35 12.06 -16.31
N ARG A 39 -24.97 11.93 -17.58
CA ARG A 39 -24.22 12.94 -18.32
C ARG A 39 -24.95 13.36 -19.57
N SER A 40 -25.06 14.67 -19.72
CA SER A 40 -25.65 15.31 -20.91
C SER A 40 -24.61 15.80 -21.91
N SER A 41 -23.33 15.55 -21.66
CA SER A 41 -22.21 15.96 -22.53
C SER A 41 -21.11 14.91 -22.55
N ASN A 42 -20.41 14.78 -23.65
CA ASN A 42 -19.24 13.96 -23.83
C ASN A 42 -18.05 14.43 -22.97
N GLY A 43 -16.98 13.60 -22.88
CA GLY A 43 -15.76 13.93 -22.15
C GLY A 43 -15.78 13.48 -20.70
N LEU A 44 -16.54 12.43 -20.35
CA LEU A 44 -16.47 11.83 -19.02
C LEU A 44 -15.12 11.11 -18.82
N ASP A 45 -14.33 11.60 -17.90
CA ASP A 45 -13.12 10.93 -17.42
C ASP A 45 -13.47 9.96 -16.28
N ILE A 46 -13.03 8.72 -16.41
CA ILE A 46 -13.17 7.67 -15.40
C ILE A 46 -11.82 7.28 -14.77
N ASN A 47 -10.80 8.13 -14.92
CA ASN A 47 -9.45 7.93 -14.37
C ASN A 47 -8.82 6.59 -14.79
N GLY A 48 -9.00 6.16 -16.03
CA GLY A 48 -8.47 4.89 -16.54
C GLY A 48 -9.15 3.63 -15.99
N ALA A 49 -10.29 3.74 -15.33
CA ALA A 49 -11.04 2.60 -14.83
C ALA A 49 -11.50 1.67 -15.96
N LYS A 50 -11.58 0.38 -15.67
CA LYS A 50 -12.09 -0.61 -16.64
C LYS A 50 -13.59 -0.42 -16.87
N ILE A 51 -13.98 -0.12 -18.09
CA ILE A 51 -15.40 0.01 -18.50
C ILE A 51 -16.05 -1.39 -18.48
N VAL A 52 -17.23 -1.46 -17.90
CA VAL A 52 -18.09 -2.66 -17.89
C VAL A 52 -19.14 -2.53 -18.97
N SER A 53 -19.85 -1.39 -19.01
CA SER A 53 -20.79 -1.05 -20.06
C SER A 53 -21.06 0.45 -20.09
N VAL A 54 -21.46 0.94 -21.25
CA VAL A 54 -21.94 2.31 -21.44
C VAL A 54 -23.38 2.23 -21.93
N VAL A 55 -24.27 2.98 -21.33
CA VAL A 55 -25.68 3.03 -21.73
C VAL A 55 -26.09 4.46 -22.02
N ARG A 56 -26.95 4.63 -23.04
CA ARG A 56 -27.50 5.91 -23.47
C ARG A 56 -29.03 5.84 -23.56
N GLU A 57 -29.71 6.89 -23.17
CA GLU A 57 -31.16 7.01 -23.36
C GLU A 57 -31.50 7.18 -24.84
N ALA A 58 -32.61 6.57 -25.24
CA ALA A 58 -33.07 6.55 -26.63
C ALA A 58 -34.12 7.65 -26.95
N GLY A 59 -34.17 8.71 -26.15
CA GLY A 59 -35.15 9.80 -26.32
C GLY A 59 -36.48 9.58 -25.60
N ILE A 60 -36.53 8.60 -24.70
CA ILE A 60 -37.64 8.30 -23.80
C ILE A 60 -37.06 8.08 -22.44
N ASP A 61 -37.68 8.62 -21.40
CA ASP A 61 -37.21 8.49 -20.02
C ASP A 61 -37.05 7.01 -19.61
N ASN A 62 -35.88 6.69 -19.08
CA ASN A 62 -35.48 5.34 -18.67
C ASN A 62 -35.44 4.26 -19.79
N ASP A 63 -35.51 4.61 -21.07
CA ASP A 63 -35.23 3.67 -22.18
C ASP A 63 -33.72 3.59 -22.48
N TRP A 64 -32.99 2.89 -21.64
CA TRP A 64 -31.52 2.76 -21.72
C TRP A 64 -31.11 1.73 -22.78
N ARG A 65 -30.28 2.15 -23.71
CA ARG A 65 -29.68 1.31 -24.76
C ARG A 65 -28.18 1.12 -24.51
N ASN A 66 -27.73 -0.12 -24.65
CA ASN A 66 -26.31 -0.42 -24.52
C ASN A 66 -25.52 0.12 -25.71
N CYS A 67 -24.45 0.88 -25.44
CA CYS A 67 -23.56 1.41 -26.48
C CYS A 67 -22.51 0.35 -26.84
N LYS A 68 -22.22 0.22 -28.13
CA LYS A 68 -21.12 -0.59 -28.64
C LYS A 68 -19.84 0.24 -28.65
N GLU A 69 -18.74 -0.36 -28.25
CA GLU A 69 -17.42 0.28 -28.39
C GLU A 69 -17.02 0.35 -29.86
N VAL A 70 -16.54 1.51 -30.28
CA VAL A 70 -15.96 1.73 -31.59
C VAL A 70 -14.59 2.39 -31.47
N SER A 71 -13.73 2.03 -32.41
CA SER A 71 -12.38 2.59 -32.42
C SER A 71 -12.42 4.08 -32.80
N PRO A 72 -11.56 4.94 -32.22
CA PRO A 72 -11.53 6.39 -32.48
C PRO A 72 -11.46 6.79 -33.95
N HIS A 73 -10.81 5.99 -34.79
CA HIS A 73 -10.68 6.28 -36.22
C HIS A 73 -12.01 6.19 -37.00
N LEU A 74 -13.05 5.61 -36.39
CA LEU A 74 -14.40 5.53 -37.01
C LEU A 74 -15.30 6.71 -36.62
N GLN A 75 -14.82 7.66 -35.83
CA GLN A 75 -15.61 8.78 -35.32
C GLN A 75 -16.37 9.55 -36.44
N SER A 76 -15.71 9.85 -37.54
CA SER A 76 -16.32 10.53 -38.67
C SER A 76 -17.43 9.70 -39.33
N ARG A 77 -17.32 8.38 -39.31
CA ARG A 77 -18.29 7.47 -39.90
C ARG A 77 -19.50 7.22 -39.03
N VAL A 78 -19.33 7.27 -37.68
CA VAL A 78 -20.47 7.08 -36.78
C VAL A 78 -21.37 8.31 -36.69
N THR A 79 -20.88 9.47 -37.12
CA THR A 79 -21.68 10.71 -37.23
C THR A 79 -22.28 10.93 -38.61
N ASP A 80 -21.82 10.22 -39.65
CA ASP A 80 -22.31 10.34 -41.02
C ASP A 80 -23.53 9.45 -41.24
N ILE A 81 -24.70 10.06 -41.54
CA ILE A 81 -25.98 9.38 -41.79
C ILE A 81 -25.93 8.44 -42.98
N GLY A 82 -25.03 8.68 -43.93
CA GLY A 82 -24.84 7.83 -45.13
C GLY A 82 -23.95 6.64 -44.87
N SER A 83 -23.32 6.54 -43.72
CA SER A 83 -22.39 5.49 -43.35
C SER A 83 -23.10 4.24 -42.79
N LEU A 84 -22.59 3.06 -43.13
CA LEU A 84 -23.00 1.80 -42.50
C LEU A 84 -22.68 1.74 -40.97
N HIS A 85 -21.81 2.60 -40.52
CA HIS A 85 -21.41 2.72 -39.10
C HIS A 85 -22.19 3.81 -38.37
N PHE A 86 -23.20 4.42 -38.99
CA PHE A 86 -23.99 5.48 -38.38
C PHE A 86 -24.57 5.07 -37.03
N ALA A 87 -24.28 5.86 -36.01
CA ALA A 87 -24.83 5.68 -34.68
C ALA A 87 -26.22 6.34 -34.59
N SER A 88 -27.23 5.55 -34.22
CA SER A 88 -28.57 6.05 -33.96
C SER A 88 -28.92 5.96 -32.48
N LYS A 89 -29.99 6.64 -32.07
CA LYS A 89 -30.47 6.54 -30.67
C LYS A 89 -30.87 5.11 -30.26
N PHE A 90 -31.16 4.23 -31.23
CA PHE A 90 -31.50 2.82 -30.98
C PHE A 90 -30.29 1.88 -31.08
N ASN A 91 -29.20 2.35 -31.67
CA ASN A 91 -27.94 1.63 -31.77
C ASN A 91 -26.78 2.61 -31.47
N PRO A 92 -26.68 3.08 -30.21
CA PRO A 92 -25.65 4.02 -29.82
C PRO A 92 -24.28 3.35 -29.74
N VAL A 93 -23.24 4.16 -29.93
CA VAL A 93 -21.85 3.71 -29.80
C VAL A 93 -21.08 4.64 -28.89
N TYR A 94 -19.95 4.15 -28.37
CA TYR A 94 -19.02 5.00 -27.64
C TYR A 94 -17.59 4.77 -28.11
N SER A 95 -16.75 5.76 -27.93
CA SER A 95 -15.31 5.66 -28.13
C SER A 95 -14.56 6.27 -26.95
N ILE A 96 -13.35 5.81 -26.73
CA ILE A 96 -12.45 6.35 -25.72
C ILE A 96 -11.49 7.27 -26.48
N LEU A 97 -11.52 8.55 -26.15
CA LEU A 97 -10.74 9.61 -26.77
C LEU A 97 -9.92 10.36 -25.72
N ASP A 98 -9.04 11.22 -26.17
CA ASP A 98 -8.38 12.24 -25.36
C ASP A 98 -7.99 11.76 -23.94
N ASN A 99 -7.01 10.86 -23.87
CA ASN A 99 -6.45 10.38 -22.62
C ASN A 99 -7.46 9.60 -21.72
N GLY A 100 -8.40 8.91 -22.33
CA GLY A 100 -9.33 8.03 -21.61
C GLY A 100 -10.72 8.60 -21.37
N GLN A 101 -11.03 9.75 -21.96
CA GLN A 101 -12.37 10.34 -21.93
C GLN A 101 -13.36 9.55 -22.80
N ILE A 102 -14.56 9.38 -22.28
CA ILE A 102 -15.63 8.65 -22.97
C ILE A 102 -16.46 9.64 -23.77
N SER A 103 -16.61 9.32 -25.06
CA SER A 103 -17.49 10.04 -25.99
C SER A 103 -18.53 9.08 -26.53
N VAL A 104 -19.81 9.48 -26.47
CA VAL A 104 -20.98 8.68 -26.87
C VAL A 104 -21.61 9.30 -28.09
N TYR A 105 -22.08 8.47 -29.02
CA TYR A 105 -22.76 8.89 -30.25
C TYR A 105 -24.08 8.14 -30.43
N PRO A 106 -25.15 8.79 -30.89
CA PRO A 106 -25.28 10.23 -31.12
C PRO A 106 -24.93 11.04 -29.89
N GLU A 107 -24.47 12.30 -30.07
CA GLU A 107 -24.12 13.15 -28.97
C GLU A 107 -25.20 13.16 -27.88
N PRO A 108 -24.79 13.05 -26.61
CA PRO A 108 -25.74 13.14 -25.50
C PRO A 108 -26.28 14.57 -25.40
N GLY A 109 -27.43 14.71 -24.78
CA GLY A 109 -28.10 15.98 -24.54
C GLY A 109 -28.84 15.96 -23.22
N ALA A 110 -29.56 17.02 -22.94
CA ALA A 110 -30.40 17.12 -21.76
C ALA A 110 -31.60 16.16 -21.80
N ASP A 111 -32.30 16.05 -20.70
CA ASP A 111 -33.52 15.27 -20.48
C ASP A 111 -33.32 13.77 -20.78
N THR A 112 -33.97 13.26 -21.81
CA THR A 112 -34.03 11.84 -22.19
C THR A 112 -32.93 11.41 -23.18
N ASN A 113 -31.81 12.13 -23.24
CA ASN A 113 -30.68 11.86 -24.13
C ASN A 113 -29.36 11.74 -23.39
N THR A 114 -29.41 11.47 -22.10
CA THR A 114 -28.25 11.31 -21.25
C THR A 114 -27.56 9.97 -21.44
N PHE A 115 -26.36 9.82 -20.89
CA PHE A 115 -25.67 8.53 -20.79
C PHE A 115 -25.12 8.27 -19.40
N LYS A 116 -24.88 7.01 -19.10
CA LYS A 116 -24.23 6.51 -17.88
C LYS A 116 -23.14 5.52 -18.25
N VAL A 117 -22.11 5.45 -17.43
CA VAL A 117 -21.02 4.49 -17.57
C VAL A 117 -20.97 3.61 -16.34
N TYR A 118 -20.95 2.30 -16.56
CA TYR A 118 -20.67 1.30 -15.55
C TYR A 118 -19.20 0.94 -15.67
N TYR A 119 -18.45 1.09 -14.60
CA TYR A 119 -17.01 0.86 -14.59
C TYR A 119 -16.54 0.29 -13.25
N VAL A 120 -15.41 -0.39 -13.26
CA VAL A 120 -14.78 -0.91 -12.04
C VAL A 120 -14.29 0.26 -11.21
N ASN A 121 -14.70 0.31 -9.94
CA ASN A 121 -14.28 1.40 -9.06
C ASN A 121 -12.77 1.35 -8.81
N ASN A 122 -12.06 2.40 -9.22
CA ASN A 122 -10.62 2.59 -9.02
C ASN A 122 -10.29 3.73 -8.06
N VAL A 123 -11.31 4.35 -7.47
CA VAL A 123 -11.17 5.39 -6.43
C VAL A 123 -11.79 4.83 -5.15
N PRO A 124 -10.98 4.30 -4.23
CA PRO A 124 -11.50 3.74 -2.99
C PRO A 124 -12.19 4.80 -2.13
N GLU A 125 -13.44 4.54 -1.82
CA GLU A 125 -14.32 5.37 -0.99
C GLU A 125 -14.92 4.51 0.14
N ASP A 126 -15.29 5.16 1.24
CA ASP A 126 -16.11 4.52 2.28
C ASP A 126 -17.60 4.43 1.85
N LYS A 127 -18.45 3.79 2.64
CA LYS A 127 -19.89 3.72 2.34
C LYS A 127 -20.59 5.08 2.36
N GLY A 128 -20.01 6.08 3.04
CA GLY A 128 -20.46 7.48 3.02
C GLY A 128 -20.19 8.20 1.69
N GLY A 129 -19.19 7.74 0.95
CA GLY A 129 -18.74 8.35 -0.30
C GLY A 129 -17.52 9.26 -0.14
N ASP A 130 -16.94 9.26 1.05
CA ASP A 130 -15.69 9.98 1.33
C ASP A 130 -14.48 9.14 0.92
N ALA A 131 -13.36 9.80 0.62
CA ALA A 131 -12.12 9.10 0.28
C ALA A 131 -11.71 8.15 1.42
N LEU A 132 -11.39 6.90 1.08
CA LEU A 132 -11.03 5.89 2.07
C LEU A 132 -9.84 6.34 2.92
N LEU A 133 -9.99 6.25 4.25
CA LEU A 133 -8.98 6.52 5.26
C LEU A 133 -8.69 5.27 6.09
N HIS A 134 -7.56 5.26 6.80
CA HIS A 134 -7.17 4.16 7.69
C HIS A 134 -8.14 3.94 8.87
N SER A 135 -8.95 4.95 9.21
CA SER A 135 -9.95 4.91 10.29
C SER A 135 -11.33 4.39 9.86
N HIS A 136 -11.55 4.19 8.55
CA HIS A 136 -12.83 3.68 8.05
C HIS A 136 -12.90 2.17 8.18
N SER A 137 -14.10 1.66 8.52
CA SER A 137 -14.36 0.24 8.75
C SER A 137 -14.98 -0.46 7.54
N ASP A 138 -15.38 0.29 6.52
CA ASP A 138 -16.09 -0.21 5.36
C ASP A 138 -15.59 0.40 4.05
N ILE A 139 -15.93 -0.27 2.94
CA ILE A 139 -15.47 0.12 1.60
C ILE A 139 -16.68 0.05 0.68
N LYS A 140 -16.93 1.13 -0.08
CA LYS A 140 -18.00 1.21 -1.06
C LYS A 140 -17.61 0.52 -2.36
N TYR A 141 -18.60 -0.09 -3.03
CA TYR A 141 -18.39 -0.83 -4.29
C TYR A 141 -17.31 -1.92 -4.16
N PHE A 142 -17.34 -2.63 -3.05
CA PHE A 142 -16.39 -3.68 -2.72
C PHE A 142 -17.08 -4.88 -2.09
N ASP A 143 -16.50 -6.06 -2.25
CA ASP A 143 -17.00 -7.30 -1.64
C ASP A 143 -16.62 -7.35 -0.16
N ASP A 144 -17.60 -7.19 0.73
CA ASP A 144 -17.39 -7.19 2.19
C ASP A 144 -16.68 -8.47 2.66
N SER A 145 -16.85 -9.60 1.98
CA SER A 145 -16.17 -10.85 2.31
C SER A 145 -14.65 -10.81 2.09
N LYS A 146 -14.15 -9.83 1.36
CA LYS A 146 -12.74 -9.68 1.00
C LYS A 146 -12.04 -8.49 1.67
N VAL A 147 -12.74 -7.75 2.53
CA VAL A 147 -12.16 -6.60 3.26
C VAL A 147 -10.94 -7.01 4.07
N TYR A 148 -10.93 -8.22 4.65
CA TYR A 148 -9.78 -8.73 5.38
C TYR A 148 -8.50 -8.86 4.54
N LEU A 149 -8.63 -9.10 3.21
CA LEU A 149 -7.49 -9.15 2.30
C LEU A 149 -6.84 -7.77 2.12
N VAL A 150 -7.64 -6.71 2.12
CA VAL A 150 -7.14 -5.33 2.08
C VAL A 150 -6.30 -5.05 3.34
N ALA A 151 -6.77 -5.48 4.51
CA ALA A 151 -6.02 -5.35 5.75
C ALA A 151 -4.71 -6.15 5.74
N ILE A 152 -4.72 -7.38 5.21
CA ILE A 152 -3.51 -8.21 5.04
C ILE A 152 -2.53 -7.53 4.09
N TYR A 153 -2.99 -6.99 2.95
CA TYR A 153 -2.15 -6.25 2.01
C TYR A 153 -1.47 -5.05 2.68
N ALA A 154 -2.24 -4.22 3.40
CA ALA A 154 -1.70 -3.07 4.12
C ALA A 154 -0.68 -3.50 5.21
N ALA A 155 -0.92 -4.61 5.90
CA ALA A 155 0.01 -5.16 6.89
C ALA A 155 1.31 -5.64 6.23
N ILE A 156 1.25 -6.30 5.07
CA ILE A 156 2.44 -6.71 4.29
C ILE A 156 3.26 -5.47 3.92
N LYS A 157 2.61 -4.44 3.33
CA LYS A 157 3.30 -3.20 2.94
C LYS A 157 3.89 -2.44 4.13
N SER A 158 3.21 -2.45 5.28
CA SER A 158 3.72 -1.87 6.52
C SER A 158 4.97 -2.60 7.03
N LEU A 159 5.00 -3.93 6.95
CA LEU A 159 6.16 -4.74 7.31
C LEU A 159 7.31 -4.54 6.32
N GLU A 160 7.05 -4.46 5.02
CA GLU A 160 8.06 -4.16 4.00
C GLU A 160 8.73 -2.81 4.27
N ASN A 161 7.94 -1.76 4.55
CA ASN A 161 8.46 -0.44 4.90
C ASN A 161 9.32 -0.49 6.17
N HIS A 162 8.84 -1.18 7.22
CA HIS A 162 9.58 -1.30 8.47
C HIS A 162 10.89 -2.09 8.29
N LEU A 163 10.87 -3.21 7.59
CA LEU A 163 12.07 -3.98 7.26
C LEU A 163 13.03 -3.17 6.39
N GLY A 164 12.51 -2.39 5.44
CA GLY A 164 13.32 -1.48 4.63
C GLY A 164 14.02 -0.41 5.47
N SER A 165 13.32 0.17 6.45
CA SER A 165 13.91 1.16 7.36
C SER A 165 15.00 0.56 8.26
N LEU A 166 14.82 -0.67 8.72
CA LEU A 166 15.84 -1.38 9.51
C LEU A 166 17.08 -1.71 8.69
N ASN A 167 16.93 -2.00 7.40
CA ASN A 167 18.05 -2.28 6.50
C ASN A 167 18.72 -1.00 5.96
N ALA A 168 17.97 0.10 5.82
CA ALA A 168 18.48 1.37 5.32
C ALA A 168 19.23 2.19 6.37
N ALA A 169 19.03 1.91 7.64
CA ALA A 169 19.91 2.39 8.69
C ALA A 169 21.14 1.46 8.68
N PRO A 170 22.26 1.83 8.05
CA PRO A 170 23.48 1.06 8.25
C PRO A 170 23.82 1.20 9.73
N LYS A 171 23.63 0.12 10.48
CA LYS A 171 24.18 -0.02 11.82
C LYS A 171 25.71 -0.19 11.75
N VAL A 172 26.33 0.68 10.96
CA VAL A 172 27.77 0.96 10.90
C VAL A 172 28.02 2.32 11.58
N GLY A 173 27.06 2.78 12.35
CA GLY A 173 27.29 3.70 13.43
C GLY A 173 27.76 2.86 14.58
N GLY A 174 28.99 2.99 14.88
CA GLY A 174 29.80 2.17 15.72
C GLY A 174 29.09 1.51 16.89
N ALA A 175 29.59 0.34 17.19
CA ALA A 175 29.39 -0.36 18.45
C ALA A 175 29.42 0.58 19.69
N SER A 176 29.99 1.77 19.57
CA SER A 176 30.04 2.80 20.59
C SER A 176 28.68 3.49 20.87
N GLU A 177 27.81 3.75 19.89
CA GLU A 177 26.51 4.41 20.15
C GLU A 177 25.49 3.47 20.77
N GLU A 178 25.41 2.22 20.32
CA GLU A 178 24.51 1.21 20.92
C GLU A 178 25.02 0.76 22.32
N LEU A 179 26.32 0.68 22.52
CA LEU A 179 26.89 0.46 23.84
C LEU A 179 26.61 1.65 24.77
N THR A 180 26.66 2.87 24.26
CA THR A 180 26.39 4.09 25.03
C THR A 180 24.93 4.13 25.47
N ASP A 181 23.99 3.73 24.61
CA ASP A 181 22.56 3.68 24.93
C ASP A 181 22.25 2.59 25.98
N THR A 182 22.85 1.42 25.86
CA THR A 182 22.71 0.33 26.84
C THR A 182 23.31 0.72 28.16
N MET A 183 24.42 1.45 28.15
CA MET A 183 25.05 1.97 29.36
C MET A 183 24.26 3.08 30.03
N THR A 184 23.62 3.95 29.24
CA THR A 184 22.76 5.03 29.76
C THR A 184 21.51 4.45 30.45
N ALA A 185 20.97 3.35 29.96
CA ALA A 185 19.83 2.67 30.55
C ALA A 185 20.20 1.97 31.90
N THR A 186 21.44 1.54 32.07
CA THR A 186 21.94 0.88 33.31
C THR A 186 22.52 1.84 34.33
N THR A 187 22.88 3.07 33.94
CA THR A 187 23.53 4.06 34.82
C THR A 187 22.60 5.19 35.23
N SER A 188 21.29 4.99 35.29
CA SER A 188 20.35 6.03 35.73
C SER A 188 20.51 6.41 37.21
N ASP A 189 21.45 5.81 37.94
CA ASP A 189 21.79 6.18 39.31
C ASP A 189 23.26 6.57 39.44
N THR A 190 23.48 7.87 39.55
CA THR A 190 24.39 8.54 40.49
C THR A 190 25.90 8.55 40.19
N TYR A 191 26.43 7.96 39.16
CA TYR A 191 27.84 8.15 38.81
C TYR A 191 28.02 8.81 37.44
N GLY A 192 28.21 10.13 37.54
CA GLY A 192 28.91 10.96 36.56
C GLY A 192 28.41 10.94 35.12
N THR A 193 27.80 12.03 34.75
CA THR A 193 27.64 12.49 33.36
C THR A 193 28.98 12.73 32.63
N ASP A 194 30.08 12.14 33.11
CA ASP A 194 31.42 12.32 32.57
C ASP A 194 31.60 11.47 31.31
N ALA A 195 31.88 12.14 30.19
CA ALA A 195 32.15 11.52 28.88
C ALA A 195 33.29 10.48 28.94
N GLU A 196 34.16 10.56 29.93
CA GLU A 196 35.28 9.64 30.19
C GLU A 196 34.84 8.21 30.52
N PHE A 197 33.63 8.03 31.12
CA PHE A 197 33.11 6.70 31.45
C PHE A 197 32.60 5.90 30.24
N ARG A 198 32.51 6.53 29.07
CA ARG A 198 31.94 5.93 27.84
C ARG A 198 33.00 5.56 26.81
N ASP A 199 34.28 5.81 27.11
CA ASP A 199 35.37 5.51 26.20
C ASP A 199 36.01 4.16 26.58
N PHE A 200 35.72 3.12 25.79
CA PHE A 200 36.34 1.81 25.94
C PHE A 200 37.87 1.88 25.87
N SER A 201 38.43 2.80 25.08
CA SER A 201 39.89 2.97 25.02
C SER A 201 40.45 3.44 26.35
N GLY A 202 39.74 4.36 27.02
CA GLY A 202 40.09 4.78 28.39
C GLY A 202 40.02 3.64 29.40
N TRP A 203 39.03 2.75 29.27
CA TRP A 203 38.92 1.59 30.18
C TRP A 203 40.06 0.58 29.99
N PHE A 204 40.50 0.34 28.77
CA PHE A 204 41.65 -0.50 28.49
C PHE A 204 42.97 0.15 28.95
N THR A 205 43.09 1.47 28.76
CA THR A 205 44.26 2.24 29.28
C THR A 205 44.33 2.12 30.79
N THR A 206 43.21 2.37 31.50
CA THR A 206 43.14 2.22 32.96
C THR A 206 43.48 0.81 33.43
N ALA A 207 43.00 -0.23 32.70
CA ALA A 207 43.38 -1.60 33.03
C ALA A 207 44.89 -1.86 32.82
N GLY A 208 45.51 -1.23 31.79
CA GLY A 208 46.94 -1.27 31.56
C GLY A 208 47.72 -0.57 32.66
N GLU A 209 47.31 0.62 33.07
CA GLU A 209 47.92 1.38 34.17
C GLU A 209 47.92 0.60 35.48
N PHE A 210 46.84 -0.11 35.84
CA PHE A 210 46.80 -0.95 37.01
C PHE A 210 47.81 -2.11 36.95
N ILE A 211 48.12 -2.62 35.75
CA ILE A 211 49.07 -3.73 35.58
C ILE A 211 50.51 -3.22 35.53
N GLU A 212 50.78 -2.13 34.80
CA GLU A 212 52.13 -1.67 34.48
C GLU A 212 52.69 -0.68 35.50
N ASP A 213 51.85 0.19 36.06
CA ASP A 213 52.30 1.29 36.92
C ASP A 213 52.03 1.03 38.42
N GLU A 214 50.88 0.42 38.74
CA GLU A 214 50.42 0.24 40.12
C GLU A 214 50.64 -1.21 40.64
N GLU A 215 50.99 -2.16 39.77
CA GLU A 215 51.14 -3.59 40.06
C GLU A 215 49.97 -4.20 40.85
N ASP A 216 48.73 -3.66 40.59
CA ASP A 216 47.50 -4.07 41.24
C ASP A 216 46.68 -5.01 40.36
N GLU A 217 46.97 -6.29 40.41
CA GLU A 217 46.30 -7.32 39.64
C GLU A 217 44.80 -7.42 39.97
N GLU A 218 44.35 -7.10 41.18
CA GLU A 218 42.96 -7.20 41.58
C GLU A 218 42.12 -6.12 40.93
N LEU A 219 42.59 -4.87 40.90
CA LEU A 219 41.91 -3.75 40.21
C LEU A 219 41.90 -3.94 38.70
N ALA A 220 42.99 -4.41 38.12
CA ALA A 220 43.04 -4.74 36.69
C ALA A 220 42.01 -5.82 36.31
N MET A 221 41.90 -6.90 37.12
CA MET A 221 40.91 -7.96 36.92
C MET A 221 39.48 -7.45 37.05
N LEU A 222 39.18 -6.57 38.03
CA LEU A 222 37.86 -5.95 38.15
C LEU A 222 37.49 -5.11 36.93
N GLN A 223 38.44 -4.33 36.41
CA GLN A 223 38.24 -3.52 35.22
C GLN A 223 38.01 -4.38 33.96
N ILE A 224 38.78 -5.44 33.78
CA ILE A 224 38.58 -6.40 32.68
C ILE A 224 37.23 -7.12 32.82
N ASN A 225 36.81 -7.50 34.00
CA ASN A 225 35.52 -8.12 34.23
C ASN A 225 34.36 -7.15 33.92
N LYS A 226 34.52 -5.87 34.24
CA LYS A 226 33.57 -4.82 33.86
C LYS A 226 33.46 -4.72 32.35
N ILE A 227 34.57 -4.61 31.62
CA ILE A 227 34.61 -4.59 30.15
C ILE A 227 33.90 -5.81 29.57
N ASN A 228 34.22 -7.01 30.04
CA ASN A 228 33.60 -8.25 29.57
C ASN A 228 32.08 -8.27 29.80
N SER A 229 31.60 -7.76 30.93
CA SER A 229 30.18 -7.68 31.23
C SER A 229 29.43 -6.77 30.22
N TYR A 230 30.03 -5.66 29.85
CA TYR A 230 29.44 -4.78 28.83
C TYR A 230 29.48 -5.38 27.43
N VAL A 231 30.55 -6.05 27.05
CA VAL A 231 30.64 -6.78 25.78
C VAL A 231 29.58 -7.87 25.71
N GLN A 232 29.34 -8.60 26.78
CA GLN A 232 28.28 -9.62 26.84
C GLN A 232 26.88 -9.00 26.73
N ALA A 233 26.65 -7.88 27.44
CA ALA A 233 25.38 -7.17 27.34
C ALA A 233 25.12 -6.69 25.91
N TYR A 234 26.13 -6.14 25.24
CA TYR A 234 26.04 -5.73 23.82
C TYR A 234 25.75 -6.91 22.86
N GLN A 235 26.45 -8.03 23.08
CA GLN A 235 26.20 -9.24 22.28
C GLN A 235 24.75 -9.75 22.46
N ALA A 236 24.24 -9.73 23.70
CA ALA A 236 22.88 -10.12 24.00
C ALA A 236 21.87 -9.19 23.33
N GLN A 237 22.11 -7.88 23.33
CA GLN A 237 21.30 -6.89 22.63
C GLN A 237 21.27 -7.13 21.11
N ASN A 238 22.44 -7.35 20.51
CA ASN A 238 22.52 -7.67 19.07
C ASN A 238 21.79 -8.96 18.71
N GLN A 239 21.92 -9.98 19.54
CA GLN A 239 21.18 -11.24 19.36
C GLN A 239 19.67 -11.01 19.40
N ALA A 240 19.18 -10.19 20.32
CA ALA A 240 17.77 -9.84 20.44
C ALA A 240 17.28 -9.07 19.21
N ASN A 241 18.06 -8.12 18.69
CA ASN A 241 17.75 -7.35 17.48
C ASN A 241 17.67 -8.25 16.24
N VAL A 242 18.63 -9.16 16.05
CA VAL A 242 18.65 -10.14 14.95
C VAL A 242 17.43 -11.07 15.04
N SER A 243 17.08 -11.51 16.24
CA SER A 243 15.92 -12.36 16.48
C SER A 243 14.61 -11.62 16.15
N ALA A 244 14.47 -10.36 16.57
CA ALA A 244 13.32 -9.51 16.23
C ALA A 244 13.17 -9.31 14.71
N HIS A 245 14.27 -9.02 14.02
CA HIS A 245 14.28 -8.87 12.57
C HIS A 245 13.85 -10.16 11.87
N SER A 246 14.38 -11.30 12.29
CA SER A 246 14.01 -12.61 11.73
C SER A 246 12.53 -12.94 11.96
N HIS A 247 11.98 -12.58 13.11
CA HIS A 247 10.57 -12.72 13.42
C HIS A 247 9.68 -11.87 12.51
N LEU A 248 10.06 -10.62 12.23
CA LEU A 248 9.33 -9.75 11.29
C LEU A 248 9.36 -10.32 9.86
N GLN A 249 10.51 -10.83 9.41
CA GLN A 249 10.63 -11.50 8.11
C GLN A 249 9.72 -12.72 8.01
N LEU A 250 9.68 -13.56 9.05
CA LEU A 250 8.80 -14.73 9.10
C LEU A 250 7.34 -14.32 9.03
N ARG A 251 6.95 -13.28 9.79
CA ARG A 251 5.59 -12.76 9.79
C ARG A 251 5.18 -12.20 8.43
N HIS A 252 6.07 -11.48 7.77
CA HIS A 252 5.87 -11.01 6.39
C HIS A 252 5.65 -12.18 5.43
N ALA A 253 6.48 -13.22 5.49
CA ALA A 253 6.35 -14.41 4.64
C ALA A 253 5.03 -15.16 4.86
N ILE A 254 4.57 -15.27 6.12
CA ILE A 254 3.28 -15.90 6.45
C ILE A 254 2.12 -15.09 5.87
N LEU A 255 2.09 -13.77 6.07
CA LEU A 255 1.02 -12.92 5.56
C LEU A 255 0.99 -12.91 4.02
N SER A 256 2.15 -12.84 3.36
CA SER A 256 2.25 -12.91 1.91
C SER A 256 1.71 -14.23 1.38
N ARG A 257 2.07 -15.36 2.01
CA ARG A 257 1.52 -16.68 1.64
C ARG A 257 0.00 -16.75 1.86
N GLN A 258 -0.50 -16.21 2.97
CA GLN A 258 -1.92 -16.16 3.26
C GLN A 258 -2.68 -15.31 2.23
N TYR A 259 -2.12 -14.17 1.85
CA TYR A 259 -2.66 -13.30 0.82
C TYR A 259 -2.72 -14.00 -0.54
N ASP A 260 -1.60 -14.58 -0.98
CA ASP A 260 -1.52 -15.27 -2.26
C ASP A 260 -2.41 -16.53 -2.33
N SER A 261 -2.56 -17.23 -1.21
CA SER A 261 -3.43 -18.42 -1.14
C SER A 261 -4.91 -18.07 -1.33
N ALA A 262 -5.33 -16.85 -0.96
CA ALA A 262 -6.70 -16.39 -1.19
C ALA A 262 -7.02 -16.19 -2.67
N PHE A 263 -5.98 -15.99 -3.51
CA PHE A 263 -6.07 -15.87 -4.96
C PHE A 263 -5.47 -17.10 -5.68
N GLY A 264 -5.16 -18.17 -4.95
CA GLY A 264 -4.71 -19.43 -5.53
C GLY A 264 -5.77 -20.00 -6.45
N LYS A 265 -5.32 -20.69 -7.54
CA LYS A 265 -6.19 -21.28 -8.56
C LYS A 265 -7.38 -22.01 -7.92
N PRO A 266 -8.61 -21.85 -8.45
CA PRO A 266 -9.70 -22.71 -8.07
C PRO A 266 -9.23 -24.15 -8.26
N LYS A 267 -9.45 -25.00 -7.27
CA LYS A 267 -9.29 -26.43 -7.43
C LYS A 267 -10.26 -26.86 -8.54
N GLU A 268 -9.70 -27.36 -9.64
CA GLU A 268 -10.46 -28.03 -10.70
C GLU A 268 -11.28 -29.19 -10.12
#